data_c48f9168fb3febb2609d02b5bedf0021
#
_entry.id   c48f9168fb3febb2609d02b5bedf0021
#
_cell.length_a   1.000
_cell.length_b   1.000
_cell.length_c   1.000
_cell.angle_alpha   90.00
_cell.angle_beta   90.00
_cell.angle_gamma   90.00
#
_symmetry.space_group_name_H-M   'P 1'
#
loop_
_entity.id
_entity.type
_entity.pdbx_description
1 polymer ?
#
loop_
_entity_poly.entity_id
_entity_poly.type
_entity_poly.pdbx_seq_one_letter_code
_entity_poly.pdbx_strand_id
1 'polypeptide(L)'
;MNLFNPFTIWSFRRELKLVTLAFVIILSLPVIAVFMLTNAGIDIVSDKLATVNEETNAIEIRDPATGEVVKELQLAMAWPATGLISLEFAKSSGFQIFHTGIDIANAEGQVGDPVNPFLTGKVIYAGSIWWGFGKHIIIDHGNNITSVYAHLDKIFVVKGQEITTTKHVIGRMGSTGWSTGPHLHFEIRVYGIPVNPRTFLQGNP
;
A
#
# COMPACT_ATOMS: atom_id res chain seq x y z
N MET A 1 -60.25 18.55 1.86
CA MET A 1 -58.82 18.91 1.85
C MET A 1 -58.22 18.35 0.55
N ASN A 2 -57.80 19.22 -0.38
CA ASN A 2 -57.41 18.80 -1.74
C ASN A 2 -55.98 18.31 -1.72
N LEU A 3 -55.79 17.02 -1.67
CA LEU A 3 -54.46 16.31 -1.58
C LEU A 3 -53.58 16.56 -2.81
N PHE A 4 -54.12 17.19 -3.89
CA PHE A 4 -53.44 17.43 -5.16
C PHE A 4 -53.11 18.91 -5.39
N ASN A 5 -53.05 19.77 -4.37
CA ASN A 5 -52.59 21.13 -4.52
C ASN A 5 -51.07 21.13 -4.83
N PRO A 6 -50.60 21.89 -5.87
CA PRO A 6 -49.19 21.98 -6.22
C PRO A 6 -48.26 22.33 -5.06
N PHE A 7 -48.73 23.12 -4.10
CA PHE A 7 -47.99 23.53 -2.91
C PHE A 7 -47.81 22.37 -1.95
N THR A 8 -48.82 21.53 -1.74
CA THR A 8 -48.73 20.33 -0.89
C THR A 8 -47.81 19.26 -1.52
N ILE A 9 -47.85 19.09 -2.84
CA ILE A 9 -46.95 18.18 -3.57
C ILE A 9 -45.50 18.69 -3.50
N TRP A 10 -45.27 20.01 -3.61
CA TRP A 10 -43.93 20.61 -3.52
C TRP A 10 -43.33 20.45 -2.10
N SER A 11 -44.12 20.76 -1.07
CA SER A 11 -43.69 20.62 0.30
C SER A 11 -43.38 19.14 0.67
N PHE A 12 -44.22 18.21 0.25
CA PHE A 12 -43.98 16.77 0.46
C PHE A 12 -42.69 16.27 -0.22
N ARG A 13 -42.41 16.73 -1.44
CA ARG A 13 -41.16 16.41 -2.16
C ARG A 13 -39.94 16.98 -1.45
N ARG A 14 -40.06 18.16 -0.87
CA ARG A 14 -38.97 18.78 -0.08
C ARG A 14 -38.70 18.00 1.19
N GLU A 15 -39.75 17.68 1.95
CA GLU A 15 -39.62 16.88 3.17
C GLU A 15 -39.05 15.49 2.87
N LEU A 16 -39.52 14.84 1.82
CA LEU A 16 -39.00 13.54 1.39
C LEU A 16 -37.50 13.60 1.06
N LYS A 17 -37.05 14.66 0.35
CA LYS A 17 -35.61 14.87 0.09
C LYS A 17 -34.80 15.06 1.35
N LEU A 18 -35.31 15.82 2.32
CA LEU A 18 -34.63 16.05 3.59
C LEU A 18 -34.54 14.77 4.42
N VAL A 19 -35.60 13.97 4.47
CA VAL A 19 -35.63 12.68 5.15
C VAL A 19 -34.65 11.71 4.47
N THR A 20 -34.64 11.64 3.13
CA THR A 20 -33.73 10.81 2.39
C THR A 20 -32.27 11.22 2.61
N LEU A 21 -31.99 12.54 2.60
CA LEU A 21 -30.66 13.07 2.86
C LEU A 21 -30.19 12.73 4.30
N ALA A 22 -31.06 12.94 5.30
CA ALA A 22 -30.78 12.60 6.68
C ALA A 22 -30.49 11.09 6.83
N PHE A 23 -31.28 10.25 6.19
CA PHE A 23 -31.08 8.79 6.19
C PHE A 23 -29.74 8.39 5.55
N VAL A 24 -29.37 8.99 4.41
CA VAL A 24 -28.07 8.75 3.76
C VAL A 24 -26.93 9.19 4.68
N ILE A 25 -27.02 10.36 5.31
CA ILE A 25 -26.01 10.85 6.26
C ILE A 25 -25.88 9.89 7.44
N ILE A 26 -26.97 9.48 8.07
CA ILE A 26 -26.96 8.57 9.23
C ILE A 26 -26.32 7.23 8.87
N LEU A 27 -26.59 6.69 7.69
CA LEU A 27 -26.01 5.43 7.24
C LEU A 27 -24.53 5.58 6.83
N SER A 28 -24.13 6.74 6.30
CA SER A 28 -22.73 6.95 5.87
C SER A 28 -21.78 7.26 7.02
N LEU A 29 -22.24 7.91 8.11
CA LEU A 29 -21.39 8.29 9.24
C LEU A 29 -20.62 7.11 9.86
N PRO A 30 -21.22 5.96 10.21
CA PRO A 30 -20.46 4.83 10.75
C PRO A 30 -19.47 4.25 9.75
N VAL A 31 -19.79 4.25 8.45
CA VAL A 31 -18.87 3.77 7.40
C VAL A 31 -17.65 4.70 7.30
N ILE A 32 -17.87 6.01 7.31
CA ILE A 32 -16.79 7.02 7.30
C ILE A 32 -15.94 6.91 8.58
N ALA A 33 -16.57 6.70 9.74
CA ALA A 33 -15.85 6.54 11.00
C ALA A 33 -14.97 5.29 11.01
N VAL A 34 -15.48 4.16 10.54
CA VAL A 34 -14.69 2.92 10.38
C VAL A 34 -13.53 3.15 9.42
N PHE A 35 -13.77 3.81 8.28
CA PHE A 35 -12.75 4.14 7.31
C PHE A 35 -11.62 4.98 7.91
N MET A 36 -11.96 6.06 8.63
CA MET A 36 -10.97 6.92 9.29
C MET A 36 -10.19 6.21 10.40
N LEU A 37 -10.88 5.40 11.20
CA LEU A 37 -10.25 4.61 12.27
C LEU A 37 -9.33 3.52 11.72
N THR A 38 -9.67 2.91 10.59
CA THR A 38 -8.83 1.90 9.94
C THR A 38 -7.54 2.50 9.41
N ASN A 39 -7.60 3.65 8.74
CA ASN A 39 -6.41 4.32 8.24
C ASN A 39 -5.48 4.78 9.38
N ALA A 40 -6.03 5.43 10.41
CA ALA A 40 -5.24 5.83 11.58
C ALA A 40 -4.67 4.62 12.34
N GLY A 41 -5.43 3.52 12.41
CA GLY A 41 -4.99 2.29 13.06
C GLY A 41 -3.80 1.62 12.35
N ILE A 42 -3.78 1.66 11.02
CA ILE A 42 -2.68 1.08 10.23
C ILE A 42 -1.40 1.90 10.40
N ASP A 43 -1.46 3.22 10.38
CA ASP A 43 -0.32 4.08 10.64
C ASP A 43 0.26 3.81 12.05
N ILE A 44 -0.60 3.73 13.08
CA ILE A 44 -0.18 3.43 14.45
C ILE A 44 0.49 2.06 14.55
N VAL A 45 -0.06 1.04 13.88
CA VAL A 45 0.53 -0.32 13.89
C VAL A 45 1.85 -0.33 13.13
N SER A 46 1.92 0.34 11.98
CA SER A 46 3.17 0.51 11.21
C SER A 46 4.27 1.12 12.08
N ASP A 47 3.99 2.26 12.72
CA ASP A 47 4.95 2.98 13.56
C ASP A 47 5.39 2.19 14.79
N LYS A 48 4.52 1.31 15.31
CA LYS A 48 4.90 0.40 16.40
C LYS A 48 5.82 -0.74 15.97
N LEU A 49 5.71 -1.19 14.72
CA LEU A 49 6.51 -2.31 14.19
C LEU A 49 7.84 -1.89 13.61
N ALA A 50 7.89 -0.70 13.00
CA ALA A 50 9.08 -0.18 12.36
C ALA A 50 9.18 1.33 12.57
N THR A 51 10.19 1.78 13.29
CA THR A 51 10.45 3.19 13.60
C THR A 51 11.89 3.56 13.30
N VAL A 52 12.12 4.84 12.98
CA VAL A 52 13.47 5.39 12.90
C VAL A 52 13.89 5.84 14.29
N ASN A 53 15.00 5.33 14.77
CA ASN A 53 15.65 5.83 15.98
C ASN A 53 16.41 7.13 15.60
N GLU A 54 16.00 8.26 16.15
CA GLU A 54 16.55 9.58 15.82
C GLU A 54 18.01 9.75 16.28
N GLU A 55 18.44 9.01 17.32
CA GLU A 55 19.80 9.10 17.86
C GLU A 55 20.80 8.29 17.01
N THR A 56 20.41 7.07 16.62
CA THR A 56 21.27 6.15 15.88
C THR A 56 21.07 6.22 14.38
N ASN A 57 19.99 6.87 13.93
CA ASN A 57 19.55 6.92 12.53
C ASN A 57 19.37 5.50 11.92
N ALA A 58 18.99 4.55 12.74
CA ALA A 58 18.70 3.17 12.37
C ALA A 58 17.19 2.90 12.39
N ILE A 59 16.74 1.94 11.60
CA ILE A 59 15.36 1.47 11.63
C ILE A 59 15.28 0.34 12.66
N GLU A 60 14.52 0.55 13.71
CA GLU A 60 14.20 -0.47 14.71
C GLU A 60 12.98 -1.27 14.28
N ILE A 61 13.16 -2.58 14.18
CA ILE A 61 12.07 -3.54 13.98
C ILE A 61 11.69 -4.12 15.33
N ARG A 62 10.42 -4.03 15.69
CA ARG A 62 9.92 -4.44 17.00
C ARG A 62 9.01 -5.67 16.91
N ASP A 63 9.10 -6.51 17.92
CA ASP A 63 8.17 -7.62 18.11
C ASP A 63 6.76 -7.09 18.45
N PRO A 64 5.71 -7.53 17.73
CA PRO A 64 4.35 -7.02 17.95
C PRO A 64 3.76 -7.39 19.31
N ALA A 65 4.23 -8.45 19.96
CA ALA A 65 3.71 -8.92 21.24
C ALA A 65 4.42 -8.29 22.44
N THR A 66 5.75 -8.12 22.36
CA THR A 66 6.58 -7.61 23.47
C THR A 66 6.95 -6.14 23.32
N GLY A 67 6.97 -5.62 22.09
CA GLY A 67 7.46 -4.27 21.76
C GLY A 67 8.99 -4.15 21.79
N GLU A 68 9.71 -5.25 22.06
CA GLU A 68 11.17 -5.25 22.08
C GLU A 68 11.76 -5.09 20.67
N VAL A 69 12.91 -4.41 20.58
CA VAL A 69 13.66 -4.28 19.32
C VAL A 69 14.33 -5.62 19.01
N VAL A 70 13.90 -6.25 17.93
CA VAL A 70 14.43 -7.55 17.48
C VAL A 70 15.48 -7.41 16.38
N LYS A 71 15.50 -6.25 15.69
CA LYS A 71 16.45 -5.97 14.63
C LYS A 71 16.63 -4.46 14.45
N GLU A 72 17.86 -4.06 14.20
CA GLU A 72 18.21 -2.73 13.70
C GLU A 72 18.74 -2.84 12.27
N LEU A 73 18.26 -1.97 11.40
CA LEU A 73 18.68 -1.86 10.01
C LEU A 73 19.25 -0.48 9.77
N GLN A 74 20.36 -0.39 9.03
CA GLN A 74 20.89 0.90 8.61
C GLN A 74 19.93 1.57 7.62
N LEU A 75 19.68 2.86 7.82
CA LEU A 75 19.01 3.69 6.81
C LEU A 75 19.91 3.76 5.56
N ALA A 76 19.44 3.42 4.44
CA ALA A 76 19.95 3.54 3.08
C ALA A 76 19.65 2.27 2.27
N MET A 77 18.37 1.90 2.27
CA MET A 77 17.91 0.84 1.39
C MET A 77 17.66 1.41 0.01
N ALA A 78 17.91 0.57 -1.01
CA ALA A 78 17.73 1.01 -2.38
C ALA A 78 16.24 1.16 -2.72
N TRP A 79 15.89 2.26 -3.39
CA TRP A 79 14.57 2.38 -4.01
C TRP A 79 14.35 1.24 -5.00
N PRO A 80 13.17 0.58 -4.98
CA PRO A 80 12.92 -0.56 -5.84
C PRO A 80 12.71 -0.20 -7.31
N ALA A 81 12.38 1.04 -7.60
CA ALA A 81 12.25 1.60 -8.94
C ALA A 81 12.49 3.11 -8.89
N THR A 82 12.74 3.73 -10.04
CA THR A 82 12.73 5.18 -10.24
C THR A 82 11.37 5.64 -10.73
N GLY A 83 10.94 6.86 -10.38
CA GLY A 83 9.67 7.40 -10.82
C GLY A 83 9.07 8.42 -9.86
N LEU A 84 7.75 8.54 -9.88
CA LEU A 84 6.98 9.42 -9.01
C LEU A 84 6.10 8.56 -8.09
N ILE A 85 5.99 8.95 -6.83
CA ILE A 85 5.01 8.31 -5.94
C ILE A 85 3.61 8.78 -6.35
N SER A 86 2.83 7.86 -6.92
CA SER A 86 1.46 8.12 -7.36
C SER A 86 0.42 7.84 -6.26
N LEU A 87 0.76 6.96 -5.30
CA LEU A 87 -0.08 6.69 -4.13
C LEU A 87 0.80 6.33 -2.93
N GLU A 88 0.56 6.99 -1.82
CA GLU A 88 1.27 6.76 -0.56
C GLU A 88 0.61 5.66 0.27
N PHE A 89 1.36 5.09 1.23
CA PHE A 89 0.88 4.15 2.24
C PHE A 89 -0.31 4.71 3.02
N ALA A 90 -1.25 3.85 3.40
CA ALA A 90 -2.47 4.17 4.14
C ALA A 90 -3.43 5.16 3.44
N LYS A 91 -3.14 5.59 2.20
CA LYS A 91 -4.05 6.47 1.43
C LYS A 91 -5.09 5.64 0.67
N SER A 92 -6.26 6.25 0.44
CA SER A 92 -7.33 5.68 -0.38
C SER A 92 -7.15 6.05 -1.84
N SER A 93 -7.36 5.10 -2.75
CA SER A 93 -7.38 5.32 -4.20
C SER A 93 -8.79 5.42 -4.79
N GLY A 94 -9.84 5.40 -3.98
CA GLY A 94 -11.23 5.30 -4.43
C GLY A 94 -11.67 3.86 -4.74
N PHE A 95 -10.75 2.95 -5.07
CA PHE A 95 -11.00 1.51 -5.25
C PHE A 95 -10.56 0.68 -4.05
N GLN A 96 -9.63 1.19 -3.25
CA GLN A 96 -9.12 0.56 -2.03
C GLN A 96 -9.39 1.46 -0.83
N ILE A 97 -9.83 0.87 0.27
CA ILE A 97 -10.10 1.58 1.52
C ILE A 97 -8.82 2.17 2.08
N PHE A 98 -7.73 1.40 2.02
CA PHE A 98 -6.39 1.85 2.35
C PHE A 98 -5.35 1.14 1.47
N HIS A 99 -4.24 1.80 1.23
CA HIS A 99 -3.13 1.31 0.43
C HIS A 99 -2.09 0.63 1.32
N THR A 100 -1.76 -0.62 1.03
CA THR A 100 -0.86 -1.46 1.84
C THR A 100 0.63 -1.23 1.57
N GLY A 101 0.96 -0.36 0.62
CA GLY A 101 2.32 -0.04 0.20
C GLY A 101 2.45 1.37 -0.34
N ILE A 102 3.37 1.57 -1.25
CA ILE A 102 3.49 2.77 -2.08
C ILE A 102 3.43 2.37 -3.55
N ASP A 103 2.85 3.24 -4.39
CA ASP A 103 2.86 3.07 -5.83
C ASP A 103 3.88 4.01 -6.46
N ILE A 104 4.83 3.46 -7.22
CA ILE A 104 5.86 4.19 -7.95
C ILE A 104 5.51 4.12 -9.42
N ALA A 105 5.08 5.24 -10.00
CA ALA A 105 4.70 5.33 -11.40
C ALA A 105 5.85 5.82 -12.26
N ASN A 106 5.97 5.27 -13.45
CA ASN A 106 6.82 5.81 -14.50
C ASN A 106 6.31 7.21 -14.90
N ALA A 107 7.22 8.19 -14.98
CA ALA A 107 6.85 9.58 -15.32
C ALA A 107 6.21 9.70 -16.71
N GLU A 108 6.51 8.77 -17.62
CA GLU A 108 5.99 8.74 -19.00
C GLU A 108 4.77 7.81 -19.16
N GLY A 109 4.34 7.15 -18.07
CA GLY A 109 3.21 6.22 -18.09
C GLY A 109 3.46 4.95 -18.90
N GLN A 110 4.71 4.52 -19.04
CA GLN A 110 5.09 3.34 -19.83
C GLN A 110 5.43 2.14 -18.94
N VAL A 111 5.27 0.95 -19.49
CA VAL A 111 5.72 -0.30 -18.89
C VAL A 111 7.20 -0.54 -19.22
N GLY A 112 7.91 -1.30 -18.37
CA GLY A 112 9.23 -1.82 -18.70
C GLY A 112 10.37 -1.29 -17.86
N ASP A 113 10.16 -0.34 -16.96
CA ASP A 113 11.20 0.14 -16.06
C ASP A 113 11.76 -0.98 -15.18
N PRO A 114 13.07 -0.96 -14.89
CA PRO A 114 13.68 -1.98 -14.05
C PRO A 114 13.14 -1.92 -12.62
N VAL A 115 12.88 -3.10 -12.07
CA VAL A 115 12.52 -3.28 -10.66
C VAL A 115 13.64 -4.03 -9.98
N ASN A 116 14.15 -3.45 -8.90
CA ASN A 116 15.26 -3.97 -8.12
C ASN A 116 14.78 -4.33 -6.70
N PRO A 117 15.44 -5.26 -6.00
CA PRO A 117 15.12 -5.52 -4.60
C PRO A 117 15.60 -4.36 -3.72
N PHE A 118 14.81 -3.99 -2.71
CA PHE A 118 15.21 -2.94 -1.78
C PHE A 118 16.28 -3.42 -0.78
N LEU A 119 16.33 -4.75 -0.55
CA LEU A 119 17.28 -5.42 0.34
C LEU A 119 17.61 -6.81 -0.21
N THR A 120 18.75 -7.38 0.18
CA THR A 120 19.13 -8.77 -0.11
C THR A 120 18.21 -9.76 0.60
N GLY A 121 18.07 -10.98 0.09
CA GLY A 121 17.18 -11.98 0.70
C GLY A 121 16.90 -13.15 -0.24
N LYS A 122 15.86 -13.90 0.08
CA LYS A 122 15.43 -15.09 -0.66
C LYS A 122 14.05 -14.92 -1.28
N VAL A 123 13.90 -15.21 -2.54
CA VAL A 123 12.62 -15.20 -3.25
C VAL A 123 11.74 -16.32 -2.69
N ILE A 124 10.66 -15.97 -2.00
CA ILE A 124 9.69 -16.94 -1.47
C ILE A 124 8.48 -17.12 -2.38
N TYR A 125 8.23 -16.15 -3.26
CA TYR A 125 7.22 -16.23 -4.31
C TYR A 125 7.67 -15.47 -5.57
N ALA A 126 7.40 -16.05 -6.74
CA ALA A 126 7.54 -15.41 -8.05
C ALA A 126 6.48 -16.02 -8.97
N GLY A 127 5.48 -15.26 -9.38
CA GLY A 127 4.37 -15.79 -10.15
C GLY A 127 3.30 -14.77 -10.49
N SER A 128 2.14 -15.25 -10.95
CA SER A 128 1.04 -14.41 -11.37
C SER A 128 -0.28 -14.92 -10.82
N ILE A 129 -1.10 -13.98 -10.35
CA ILE A 129 -2.53 -14.17 -10.09
C ILE A 129 -3.31 -13.24 -11.03
N TRP A 130 -4.51 -13.63 -11.45
CA TRP A 130 -5.27 -12.85 -12.45
C TRP A 130 -5.88 -11.55 -11.87
N TRP A 131 -5.93 -11.42 -10.54
CA TRP A 131 -6.49 -10.29 -9.80
C TRP A 131 -5.48 -9.77 -8.76
N GLY A 132 -5.84 -8.71 -8.01
CA GLY A 132 -4.99 -8.16 -6.97
C GLY A 132 -3.60 -7.78 -7.49
N PHE A 133 -2.55 -8.37 -6.97
CA PHE A 133 -1.15 -8.06 -7.29
C PHE A 133 -0.71 -8.38 -8.73
N GLY A 134 -1.50 -9.15 -9.52
CA GLY A 134 -1.09 -9.56 -10.85
C GLY A 134 0.18 -10.42 -10.84
N LYS A 135 1.12 -10.13 -11.73
CA LYS A 135 2.48 -10.70 -11.67
C LYS A 135 3.24 -10.03 -10.53
N HIS A 136 3.75 -10.83 -9.58
CA HIS A 136 4.43 -10.28 -8.42
C HIS A 136 5.52 -11.19 -7.87
N ILE A 137 6.41 -10.59 -7.11
CA ILE A 137 7.53 -11.23 -6.42
C ILE A 137 7.38 -10.92 -4.94
N ILE A 138 7.70 -11.91 -4.08
CA ILE A 138 7.86 -11.70 -2.63
C ILE A 138 9.25 -12.19 -2.24
N ILE A 139 10.00 -11.32 -1.55
CA ILE A 139 11.34 -11.61 -1.05
C ILE A 139 11.30 -11.61 0.47
N ASP A 140 11.86 -12.64 1.08
CA ASP A 140 12.12 -12.73 2.52
C ASP A 140 13.54 -12.23 2.80
N HIS A 141 13.65 -11.25 3.69
CA HIS A 141 14.92 -10.63 4.09
C HIS A 141 15.43 -11.14 5.45
N GLY A 142 14.73 -12.15 6.00
CA GLY A 142 14.96 -12.60 7.38
C GLY A 142 14.33 -11.68 8.43
N ASN A 143 14.41 -12.08 9.71
CA ASN A 143 13.87 -11.33 10.86
C ASN A 143 12.41 -10.89 10.69
N ASN A 144 11.58 -11.73 10.06
CA ASN A 144 10.17 -11.48 9.78
C ASN A 144 9.90 -10.26 8.86
N ILE A 145 10.88 -9.86 8.05
CA ILE A 145 10.76 -8.77 7.08
C ILE A 145 10.61 -9.37 5.69
N THR A 146 9.55 -8.99 5.00
CA THR A 146 9.32 -9.35 3.59
C THR A 146 9.00 -8.13 2.75
N SER A 147 9.29 -8.19 1.46
CA SER A 147 8.86 -7.19 0.48
C SER A 147 8.03 -7.80 -0.64
N VAL A 148 7.10 -7.02 -1.17
CA VAL A 148 6.24 -7.37 -2.30
C VAL A 148 6.46 -6.39 -3.43
N TYR A 149 6.64 -6.90 -4.65
CA TYR A 149 6.80 -6.15 -5.90
C TYR A 149 5.70 -6.60 -6.85
N ALA A 150 4.69 -5.78 -7.05
CA ALA A 150 3.49 -6.18 -7.77
C ALA A 150 3.23 -5.39 -9.07
N HIS A 151 2.21 -5.81 -9.80
CA HIS A 151 1.79 -5.28 -11.11
C HIS A 151 2.85 -5.39 -12.20
N LEU A 152 3.80 -6.35 -12.05
CA LEU A 152 4.93 -6.50 -12.97
C LEU A 152 4.48 -6.89 -14.39
N ASP A 153 5.24 -6.45 -15.39
CA ASP A 153 5.14 -6.96 -16.76
C ASP A 153 5.95 -8.26 -16.92
N LYS A 154 7.18 -8.28 -16.39
CA LYS A 154 8.08 -9.45 -16.46
C LYS A 154 8.69 -9.75 -15.10
N ILE A 155 8.89 -11.04 -14.84
CA ILE A 155 9.58 -11.58 -13.67
C ILE A 155 10.85 -12.27 -14.16
N PHE A 156 12.01 -11.98 -13.55
CA PHE A 156 13.32 -12.53 -13.94
C PHE A 156 13.90 -13.47 -12.89
N VAL A 157 13.22 -13.68 -11.78
CA VAL A 157 13.65 -14.53 -10.68
C VAL A 157 12.67 -15.67 -10.46
N VAL A 158 13.11 -16.71 -9.76
CA VAL A 158 12.29 -17.87 -9.43
C VAL A 158 12.24 -18.09 -7.92
N LYS A 159 11.18 -18.75 -7.43
CA LYS A 159 11.07 -19.15 -6.03
C LYS A 159 12.28 -19.96 -5.60
N GLY A 160 12.85 -19.60 -4.44
CA GLY A 160 14.04 -20.22 -3.87
C GLY A 160 15.35 -19.53 -4.25
N GLN A 161 15.35 -18.62 -5.22
CA GLN A 161 16.54 -17.89 -5.63
C GLN A 161 17.01 -16.93 -4.54
N GLU A 162 18.34 -16.93 -4.30
CA GLU A 162 18.98 -15.97 -3.39
C GLU A 162 19.30 -14.67 -4.14
N ILE A 163 18.94 -13.55 -3.51
CA ILE A 163 19.22 -12.19 -3.97
C ILE A 163 20.36 -11.63 -3.12
N THR A 164 21.54 -11.56 -3.69
CA THR A 164 22.76 -11.16 -2.97
C THR A 164 23.14 -9.70 -3.15
N THR A 165 22.42 -8.95 -4.00
CA THR A 165 22.67 -7.54 -4.26
C THR A 165 21.39 -6.81 -4.64
N THR A 166 21.24 -5.58 -4.18
CA THR A 166 20.14 -4.68 -4.55
C THR A 166 20.25 -4.12 -5.97
N LYS A 167 21.36 -4.36 -6.68
CA LYS A 167 21.55 -3.97 -8.08
C LYS A 167 21.01 -4.99 -9.08
N HIS A 168 20.49 -6.11 -8.62
CA HIS A 168 19.91 -7.17 -9.46
C HIS A 168 18.52 -6.78 -9.92
N VAL A 169 18.29 -6.70 -11.24
CA VAL A 169 16.96 -6.46 -11.80
C VAL A 169 16.12 -7.74 -11.66
N ILE A 170 15.12 -7.72 -10.79
CA ILE A 170 14.24 -8.88 -10.49
C ILE A 170 13.01 -8.94 -11.39
N GLY A 171 12.66 -7.83 -12.05
CA GLY A 171 11.50 -7.76 -12.93
C GLY A 171 11.42 -6.43 -13.69
N ARG A 172 10.29 -6.26 -14.37
CA ARG A 172 9.96 -5.02 -15.08
C ARG A 172 8.61 -4.50 -14.60
N MET A 173 8.52 -3.19 -14.37
CA MET A 173 7.28 -2.48 -14.06
C MET A 173 6.22 -2.72 -15.14
N GLY A 174 4.98 -2.91 -14.74
CA GLY A 174 3.87 -3.19 -15.63
C GLY A 174 2.55 -2.63 -15.15
N SER A 175 1.46 -3.28 -15.58
CA SER A 175 0.09 -2.92 -15.21
C SER A 175 -0.79 -4.19 -15.15
N THR A 176 -0.28 -5.27 -14.56
CA THR A 176 -1.01 -6.53 -14.44
C THR A 176 -1.82 -6.60 -13.15
N GLY A 177 -2.86 -7.45 -13.13
CA GLY A 177 -3.75 -7.56 -11.97
C GLY A 177 -4.67 -6.34 -11.82
N TRP A 178 -4.88 -5.90 -10.58
CA TRP A 178 -5.77 -4.76 -10.28
C TRP A 178 -5.00 -3.44 -10.32
N SER A 179 -4.74 -2.95 -11.52
CA SER A 179 -3.96 -1.74 -11.80
C SER A 179 -4.69 -0.84 -12.79
N THR A 180 -4.62 0.45 -12.60
CA THR A 180 -5.22 1.48 -13.46
C THR A 180 -4.24 2.05 -14.50
N GLY A 181 -2.96 1.72 -14.40
CA GLY A 181 -1.90 2.16 -15.32
C GLY A 181 -0.53 1.64 -14.89
N PRO A 182 0.52 1.86 -15.68
CA PRO A 182 1.86 1.38 -15.39
C PRO A 182 2.43 1.95 -14.10
N HIS A 183 2.65 1.10 -13.10
CA HIS A 183 3.30 1.42 -11.83
C HIS A 183 3.86 0.16 -11.17
N LEU A 184 4.76 0.34 -10.24
CA LEU A 184 5.18 -0.67 -9.26
C LEU A 184 4.40 -0.42 -7.97
N HIS A 185 3.59 -1.39 -7.54
CA HIS A 185 3.10 -1.44 -6.17
C HIS A 185 4.16 -2.12 -5.30
N PHE A 186 4.66 -1.41 -4.30
CA PHE A 186 5.73 -1.87 -3.43
C PHE A 186 5.28 -1.88 -1.97
N GLU A 187 5.40 -3.05 -1.31
CA GLU A 187 5.11 -3.20 0.11
C GLU A 187 6.34 -3.68 0.88
N ILE A 188 6.44 -3.24 2.12
CA ILE A 188 7.27 -3.85 3.15
C ILE A 188 6.34 -4.39 4.23
N ARG A 189 6.60 -5.62 4.69
CA ARG A 189 5.83 -6.25 5.75
C ARG A 189 6.76 -6.69 6.87
N VAL A 190 6.35 -6.42 8.08
CA VAL A 190 6.99 -6.87 9.32
C VAL A 190 6.04 -7.82 10.03
N TYR A 191 6.45 -9.05 10.29
CA TYR A 191 5.56 -10.14 10.79
C TYR A 191 4.31 -10.36 9.90
N GLY A 192 4.45 -10.13 8.59
CA GLY A 192 3.34 -10.24 7.63
C GLY A 192 2.40 -9.02 7.59
N ILE A 193 2.57 -8.05 8.49
CA ILE A 193 1.76 -6.83 8.58
C ILE A 193 2.41 -5.75 7.70
N PRO A 194 1.67 -5.12 6.77
CA PRO A 194 2.17 -4.01 5.98
C PRO A 194 2.60 -2.83 6.87
N VAL A 195 3.77 -2.28 6.59
CA VAL A 195 4.32 -1.09 7.26
C VAL A 195 4.67 -0.04 6.21
N ASN A 196 4.77 1.22 6.65
CA ASN A 196 5.05 2.34 5.75
C ASN A 196 6.43 2.18 5.10
N PRO A 197 6.53 1.98 3.76
CA PRO A 197 7.83 1.83 3.11
C PRO A 197 8.72 3.08 3.22
N ARG A 198 8.13 4.26 3.45
CA ARG A 198 8.88 5.51 3.67
C ARG A 198 9.78 5.47 4.91
N THR A 199 9.44 4.63 5.91
CA THR A 199 10.31 4.41 7.09
C THR A 199 11.65 3.80 6.69
N PHE A 200 11.69 3.02 5.60
CA PHE A 200 12.87 2.29 5.12
C PHE A 200 13.63 3.00 3.99
N LEU A 201 12.96 3.86 3.24
CA LEU A 201 13.47 4.47 2.02
C LEU A 201 13.71 5.97 2.20
N GLN A 202 14.95 6.41 2.07
CA GLN A 202 15.30 7.83 2.16
C GLN A 202 15.15 8.53 0.81
N GLY A 203 14.77 9.80 0.85
CA GLY A 203 14.65 10.65 -0.34
C GLY A 203 13.44 10.26 -1.21
N ASN A 204 13.61 10.42 -2.52
CA ASN A 204 12.62 10.07 -3.54
C ASN A 204 13.18 9.00 -4.48
N PRO A 205 12.29 8.22 -5.12
CA PRO A 205 12.68 7.20 -6.10
C PRO A 205 13.31 7.76 -7.37
#